data_62a580a69475cd22f9c320f1472bbd7c
#
_entry.id   62a580a69475cd22f9c320f1472bbd7c
#
_cell.length_a   1.000
_cell.length_b   1.000
_cell.length_c   1.000
_cell.angle_alpha   90.00
_cell.angle_beta   90.00
_cell.angle_gamma   90.00
#
_symmetry.space_group_name_H-M   'P 1'
#
loop_
_entity.id
_entity.type
_entity.pdbx_description
1 polymer ?
#
loop_
_entity_poly.entity_id
_entity_poly.type
_entity_poly.pdbx_seq_one_letter_code
_entity_poly.pdbx_strand_id
1 'polypeptide(L)'
;MAWGVFTKDGRQRVAGVLRALLITQLVISLVMVIFCYNASVKVMLLLKNIHKFTVFLLYGLILLQAYCMKLHYTSGFRLLSWLLRSPHWPRAVPVTRLWLISGCLIAANGLLVHAACKGTMQALMTELSSSLRTGISHYLTEPSWKKLIDTMQVELNCCGVEHPSDWHVIPWINMDFLNEKSDFVMKLSGVDGKVLPPVSPYSCCSPYVLTSCYHDPLQQ
;
A
#
# COMPACT_ATOMS: atom_id res chain seq x y z
N MET A 1 5.07 36.06 24.36
CA MET A 1 5.93 35.71 25.51
C MET A 1 7.37 35.79 25.05
N ALA A 2 8.17 36.64 25.69
CA ALA A 2 9.58 36.78 25.34
C ALA A 2 10.38 35.63 25.99
N TRP A 3 11.28 35.02 25.25
CA TRP A 3 12.21 33.99 25.79
C TRP A 3 12.99 34.42 27.01
N GLY A 4 13.06 35.74 27.28
CA GLY A 4 13.69 36.30 28.46
C GLY A 4 13.02 36.03 29.81
N VAL A 5 11.77 35.52 29.79
CA VAL A 5 11.03 35.19 31.03
C VAL A 5 11.39 33.81 31.57
N PHE A 6 12.04 32.96 30.76
CA PHE A 6 12.46 31.64 31.21
C PHE A 6 13.82 31.65 31.88
N THR A 7 13.95 31.00 33.01
CA THR A 7 15.26 30.69 33.63
C THR A 7 16.13 29.90 32.67
N LYS A 8 17.45 29.92 32.85
CA LYS A 8 18.40 29.22 31.99
C LYS A 8 18.04 27.74 31.84
N ASP A 9 17.63 27.09 32.93
CA ASP A 9 17.21 25.67 32.96
C ASP A 9 15.87 25.46 32.25
N GLY A 10 14.93 26.39 32.38
CA GLY A 10 13.64 26.32 31.66
C GLY A 10 13.85 26.38 30.12
N ARG A 11 14.77 27.22 29.64
CA ARG A 11 15.10 27.30 28.22
C ARG A 11 15.73 26.03 27.70
N GLN A 12 16.60 25.40 28.47
CA GLN A 12 17.22 24.12 28.08
C GLN A 12 16.20 22.99 28.00
N ARG A 13 15.26 22.90 28.95
CA ARG A 13 14.19 21.89 28.94
C ARG A 13 13.28 22.05 27.72
N VAL A 14 12.81 23.28 27.45
CA VAL A 14 11.97 23.57 26.27
C VAL A 14 12.73 23.26 24.98
N ALA A 15 14.01 23.63 24.89
CA ALA A 15 14.85 23.29 23.75
C ALA A 15 15.01 21.77 23.58
N GLY A 16 15.13 21.01 24.66
CA GLY A 16 15.18 19.55 24.65
C GLY A 16 13.90 18.93 24.08
N VAL A 17 12.72 19.39 24.56
CA VAL A 17 11.42 18.92 24.05
C VAL A 17 11.25 19.27 22.57
N LEU A 18 11.57 20.49 22.16
CA LEU A 18 11.48 20.90 20.75
C LEU A 18 12.41 20.06 19.86
N ARG A 19 13.63 19.76 20.31
CA ARG A 19 14.53 18.86 19.57
C ARG A 19 13.95 17.46 19.43
N ALA A 20 13.39 16.90 20.50
CA ALA A 20 12.76 15.59 20.46
C ALA A 20 11.60 15.55 19.45
N LEU A 21 10.72 16.55 19.48
CA LEU A 21 9.60 16.68 18.54
C LEU A 21 10.09 16.80 17.09
N LEU A 22 11.13 17.59 16.84
CA LEU A 22 11.71 17.76 15.51
C LEU A 22 12.33 16.44 14.99
N ILE A 23 13.03 15.69 15.86
CA ILE A 23 13.60 14.40 15.49
C ILE A 23 12.48 13.40 15.18
N THR A 24 11.41 13.35 15.99
CA THR A 24 10.24 12.52 15.72
C THR A 24 9.63 12.84 14.37
N GLN A 25 9.48 14.11 14.03
CA GLN A 25 8.97 14.56 12.74
C GLN A 25 9.87 14.08 11.57
N LEU A 26 11.18 14.15 11.72
CA LEU A 26 12.12 13.64 10.71
C LEU A 26 11.99 12.13 10.53
N VAL A 27 11.90 11.37 11.63
CA VAL A 27 11.73 9.91 11.59
C VAL A 27 10.43 9.54 10.87
N ILE A 28 9.31 10.19 11.20
CA ILE A 28 8.02 9.95 10.51
C ILE A 28 8.15 10.25 9.02
N SER A 29 8.80 11.36 8.64
CA SER A 29 9.04 11.70 7.23
C SER A 29 9.82 10.62 6.48
N LEU A 30 10.87 10.06 7.10
CA LEU A 30 11.67 8.98 6.53
C LEU A 30 10.85 7.68 6.39
N VAL A 31 10.08 7.33 7.43
CA VAL A 31 9.20 6.15 7.39
C VAL A 31 8.17 6.28 6.26
N MET A 32 7.56 7.44 6.07
CA MET A 32 6.63 7.69 4.95
C MET A 32 7.29 7.46 3.59
N VAL A 33 8.52 7.95 3.39
CA VAL A 33 9.26 7.77 2.12
C VAL A 33 9.59 6.29 1.88
N ILE A 34 10.07 5.58 2.91
CA ILE A 34 10.41 4.15 2.82
C ILE A 34 9.14 3.33 2.52
N PHE A 35 8.03 3.64 3.20
CA PHE A 35 6.76 2.98 2.97
C PHE A 35 6.29 3.18 1.52
N CYS A 36 6.32 4.42 1.01
CA CYS A 36 5.95 4.72 -0.38
C CYS A 36 6.86 3.98 -1.37
N TYR A 37 8.16 3.91 -1.12
CA TYR A 37 9.09 3.19 -1.98
C TYR A 37 8.76 1.69 -2.02
N ASN A 38 8.63 1.04 -0.87
CA ASN A 38 8.31 -0.39 -0.78
C ASN A 38 6.93 -0.72 -1.39
N ALA A 39 5.93 0.14 -1.14
CA ALA A 39 4.61 -0.03 -1.72
C ALA A 39 4.65 0.15 -3.25
N SER A 40 5.39 1.13 -3.77
CA SER A 40 5.48 1.39 -5.22
C SER A 40 6.08 0.20 -5.97
N VAL A 41 7.11 -0.44 -5.44
CA VAL A 41 7.73 -1.62 -6.05
C VAL A 41 6.73 -2.78 -6.18
N LYS A 42 5.94 -3.04 -5.13
CA LYS A 42 4.94 -4.12 -5.14
C LYS A 42 3.72 -3.79 -6.01
N VAL A 43 3.23 -2.56 -5.93
CA VAL A 43 2.04 -2.11 -6.68
C VAL A 43 2.34 -1.91 -8.17
N MET A 44 3.59 -1.70 -8.56
CA MET A 44 3.96 -1.53 -9.97
C MET A 44 3.61 -2.76 -10.83
N LEU A 45 3.62 -3.96 -10.23
CA LEU A 45 3.16 -5.19 -10.89
C LEU A 45 1.64 -5.16 -11.16
N LEU A 46 0.87 -4.57 -10.24
CA LEU A 46 -0.59 -4.47 -10.31
C LEU A 46 -1.08 -3.31 -11.19
N LEU A 47 -0.26 -2.26 -11.33
CA LEU A 47 -0.62 -1.02 -12.03
C LEU A 47 -0.79 -1.18 -13.55
N LYS A 48 -0.51 -2.34 -14.12
CA LYS A 48 -0.62 -2.54 -15.58
C LYS A 48 -2.06 -2.31 -16.08
N ASN A 49 -3.08 -2.50 -15.22
CA ASN A 49 -4.49 -2.45 -15.57
C ASN A 49 -5.37 -1.52 -14.70
N ILE A 50 -4.80 -0.86 -13.69
CA ILE A 50 -5.55 0.06 -12.79
C ILE A 50 -5.27 1.51 -13.20
N HIS A 51 -6.18 2.42 -12.86
CA HIS A 51 -6.05 3.87 -13.07
C HIS A 51 -4.74 4.43 -12.49
N LYS A 52 -3.68 4.38 -13.29
CA LYS A 52 -2.32 4.79 -12.93
C LYS A 52 -2.27 6.20 -12.35
N PHE A 53 -3.11 7.09 -12.86
CA PHE A 53 -3.13 8.50 -12.46
C PHE A 53 -3.49 8.69 -10.98
N THR A 54 -4.53 8.01 -10.48
CA THR A 54 -4.98 8.13 -9.08
C THR A 54 -3.89 7.67 -8.11
N VAL A 55 -3.23 6.55 -8.42
CA VAL A 55 -2.16 6.01 -7.59
C VAL A 55 -0.94 6.93 -7.60
N PHE A 56 -0.52 7.44 -8.77
CA PHE A 56 0.56 8.43 -8.87
C PHE A 56 0.27 9.71 -8.09
N LEU A 57 -0.96 10.19 -8.14
CA LEU A 57 -1.38 11.38 -7.40
C LEU A 57 -1.29 11.16 -5.90
N LEU A 58 -1.75 10.02 -5.39
CA LEU A 58 -1.65 9.67 -3.97
C LEU A 58 -0.20 9.59 -3.50
N TYR A 59 0.67 8.90 -4.24
CA TYR A 59 2.10 8.84 -3.91
C TYR A 59 2.74 10.22 -3.95
N GLY A 60 2.40 11.04 -4.95
CA GLY A 60 2.86 12.42 -5.05
C GLY A 60 2.48 13.27 -3.84
N LEU A 61 1.23 13.14 -3.36
CA LEU A 61 0.75 13.84 -2.16
C LEU A 61 1.50 13.40 -0.90
N ILE A 62 1.72 12.09 -0.71
CA ILE A 62 2.45 11.56 0.45
C ILE A 62 3.92 12.02 0.42
N LEU A 63 4.58 11.96 -0.73
CA LEU A 63 5.96 12.42 -0.87
C LEU A 63 6.08 13.95 -0.68
N LEU A 64 5.12 14.72 -1.17
CA LEU A 64 5.05 16.15 -0.94
C LEU A 64 4.91 16.47 0.55
N GLN A 65 4.02 15.75 1.25
CA GLN A 65 3.85 15.87 2.70
C GLN A 65 5.16 15.57 3.43
N ALA A 66 5.85 14.46 3.09
CA ALA A 66 7.13 14.10 3.68
C ALA A 66 8.21 15.18 3.43
N TYR A 67 8.22 15.75 2.24
CA TYR A 67 9.14 16.85 1.89
C TYR A 67 8.85 18.12 2.70
N CYS A 68 7.58 18.51 2.86
CA CYS A 68 7.18 19.63 3.70
C CYS A 68 7.59 19.41 5.17
N MET A 69 7.42 18.21 5.69
CA MET A 69 7.86 17.83 7.04
C MET A 69 9.39 17.97 7.19
N LYS A 70 10.17 17.52 6.20
CA LYS A 70 11.63 17.67 6.19
C LYS A 70 12.05 19.14 6.18
N LEU A 71 11.41 19.99 5.37
CA LEU A 71 11.70 21.42 5.33
C LEU A 71 11.38 22.10 6.67
N HIS A 72 10.24 21.76 7.26
CA HIS A 72 9.84 22.28 8.57
C HIS A 72 10.83 21.86 9.66
N TYR A 73 11.29 20.61 9.66
CA TYR A 73 12.34 20.12 10.54
C TYR A 73 13.63 20.93 10.40
N THR A 74 14.14 21.09 9.18
CA THR A 74 15.40 21.81 8.95
C THR A 74 15.33 23.27 9.34
N SER A 75 14.22 23.94 9.05
CA SER A 75 13.97 25.34 9.45
C SER A 75 13.83 25.47 10.96
N GLY A 76 13.13 24.54 11.61
CA GLY A 76 12.95 24.53 13.06
C GLY A 76 14.25 24.29 13.82
N PHE A 77 15.10 23.39 13.32
CA PHE A 77 16.40 23.14 13.91
C PHE A 77 17.33 24.38 13.82
N ARG A 78 17.31 25.09 12.68
CA ARG A 78 18.04 26.37 12.51
C ARG A 78 17.48 27.44 13.44
N LEU A 79 16.15 27.59 13.48
CA LEU A 79 15.49 28.56 14.37
C LEU A 79 15.85 28.30 15.83
N LEU A 80 15.79 27.04 16.28
CA LEU A 80 16.14 26.66 17.64
C LEU A 80 17.61 27.00 17.97
N SER A 81 18.54 26.73 17.05
CA SER A 81 19.96 27.07 17.23
C SER A 81 20.18 28.58 17.34
N TRP A 82 19.46 29.39 16.59
CA TRP A 82 19.53 30.88 16.68
C TRP A 82 18.94 31.39 18.00
N LEU A 83 17.79 30.85 18.43
CA LEU A 83 17.18 31.25 19.70
C LEU A 83 18.07 30.93 20.90
N LEU A 84 18.82 29.84 20.84
CA LEU A 84 19.76 29.49 21.90
C LEU A 84 21.00 30.37 21.92
N ARG A 85 21.51 30.80 20.74
CA ARG A 85 22.67 31.66 20.63
C ARG A 85 22.37 33.14 20.97
N SER A 86 21.19 33.63 20.57
CA SER A 86 20.83 35.06 20.68
C SER A 86 19.49 35.20 21.39
N PRO A 87 19.44 35.15 22.74
CA PRO A 87 18.18 35.19 23.49
C PRO A 87 17.45 36.54 23.39
N HIS A 88 18.11 37.62 22.99
CA HIS A 88 17.56 38.98 22.85
C HIS A 88 17.25 39.37 21.39
N TRP A 89 17.12 38.36 20.50
CA TRP A 89 16.82 38.66 19.09
C TRP A 89 15.43 39.28 18.93
N PRO A 90 15.29 40.51 18.41
CA PRO A 90 14.02 41.23 18.39
C PRO A 90 12.97 40.59 17.48
N ARG A 91 13.39 39.82 16.47
CA ARG A 91 12.49 39.08 15.56
C ARG A 91 12.18 37.65 15.99
N ALA A 92 12.66 37.23 17.15
CA ALA A 92 12.45 35.84 17.63
C ALA A 92 10.98 35.46 17.72
N VAL A 93 10.16 36.36 18.29
CA VAL A 93 8.73 36.12 18.52
C VAL A 93 7.95 35.94 17.20
N PRO A 94 8.01 36.88 16.23
CA PRO A 94 7.27 36.73 14.99
C PRO A 94 7.73 35.51 14.15
N VAL A 95 9.03 35.24 14.11
CA VAL A 95 9.57 34.10 13.36
C VAL A 95 9.13 32.78 14.00
N THR A 96 9.15 32.67 15.32
CA THR A 96 8.68 31.47 16.03
C THR A 96 7.17 31.25 15.82
N ARG A 97 6.36 32.33 15.85
CA ARG A 97 4.93 32.25 15.55
C ARG A 97 4.67 31.75 14.13
N LEU A 98 5.37 32.31 13.15
CA LEU A 98 5.23 31.90 11.76
C LEU A 98 5.62 30.43 11.56
N TRP A 99 6.70 29.99 12.22
CA TRP A 99 7.13 28.60 12.18
C TRP A 99 6.09 27.65 12.83
N LEU A 100 5.50 28.04 13.97
CA LEU A 100 4.42 27.26 14.60
C LEU A 100 3.17 27.18 13.71
N ILE A 101 2.76 28.30 13.10
CA ILE A 101 1.62 28.32 12.17
C ILE A 101 1.90 27.38 10.98
N SER A 102 3.11 27.42 10.40
CA SER A 102 3.48 26.51 9.31
C SER A 102 3.43 25.04 9.74
N GLY A 103 3.83 24.74 10.99
CA GLY A 103 3.70 23.39 11.56
C GLY A 103 2.25 22.93 11.68
N CYS A 104 1.36 23.80 12.15
CA CYS A 104 -0.07 23.51 12.22
C CYS A 104 -0.68 23.27 10.82
N LEU A 105 -0.28 24.06 9.83
CA LEU A 105 -0.74 23.88 8.44
C LEU A 105 -0.26 22.55 7.86
N ILE A 106 0.99 22.18 8.10
CA ILE A 106 1.55 20.89 7.64
C ILE A 106 0.81 19.74 8.33
N ALA A 107 0.51 19.86 9.62
CA ALA A 107 -0.26 18.83 10.36
C ALA A 107 -1.69 18.71 9.81
N ALA A 108 -2.39 19.81 9.58
CA ALA A 108 -3.72 19.84 8.98
C ALA A 108 -3.72 19.21 7.58
N ASN A 109 -2.73 19.57 6.74
CA ASN A 109 -2.55 18.95 5.42
C ASN A 109 -2.29 17.44 5.53
N GLY A 110 -1.50 17.00 6.50
CA GLY A 110 -1.27 15.57 6.77
C GLY A 110 -2.55 14.80 7.10
N LEU A 111 -3.46 15.40 7.88
CA LEU A 111 -4.77 14.80 8.16
C LEU A 111 -5.64 14.73 6.90
N LEU A 112 -5.63 15.75 6.04
CA LEU A 112 -6.35 15.74 4.76
C LEU A 112 -5.80 14.66 3.83
N VAL A 113 -4.48 14.54 3.70
CA VAL A 113 -3.83 13.49 2.92
C VAL A 113 -4.21 12.10 3.45
N HIS A 114 -4.22 11.90 4.77
CA HIS A 114 -4.64 10.64 5.39
C HIS A 114 -6.11 10.31 5.06
N ALA A 115 -7.01 11.27 5.19
CA ALA A 115 -8.42 11.09 4.87
C ALA A 115 -8.63 10.77 3.38
N ALA A 116 -7.93 11.47 2.49
CA ALA A 116 -7.95 11.19 1.06
C ALA A 116 -7.43 9.78 0.73
N CYS A 117 -6.32 9.37 1.34
CA CYS A 117 -5.78 8.01 1.17
C CYS A 117 -6.78 6.94 1.64
N LYS A 118 -7.44 7.15 2.78
CA LYS A 118 -8.45 6.21 3.30
C LYS A 118 -9.66 6.10 2.37
N GLY A 119 -10.19 7.22 1.88
CA GLY A 119 -11.34 7.22 0.98
C GLY A 119 -11.06 6.58 -0.38
N THR A 120 -9.89 6.87 -0.95
CA THR A 120 -9.49 6.30 -2.25
C THR A 120 -9.07 4.84 -2.15
N MET A 121 -8.57 4.39 -0.98
CA MET A 121 -8.19 2.98 -0.79
C MET A 121 -9.38 2.04 -0.95
N GLN A 122 -10.55 2.39 -0.42
CA GLN A 122 -11.76 1.56 -0.55
C GLN A 122 -12.19 1.42 -2.02
N ALA A 123 -12.23 2.54 -2.75
CA ALA A 123 -12.55 2.52 -4.18
C ALA A 123 -11.52 1.70 -4.98
N LEU A 124 -10.23 1.89 -4.67
CA LEU A 124 -9.15 1.16 -5.34
C LEU A 124 -9.21 -0.35 -5.07
N MET A 125 -9.57 -0.76 -3.86
CA MET A 125 -9.74 -2.18 -3.51
C MET A 125 -10.89 -2.83 -4.27
N THR A 126 -12.01 -2.12 -4.47
CA THR A 126 -13.14 -2.62 -5.25
C THR A 126 -12.76 -2.80 -6.73
N GLU A 127 -12.09 -1.80 -7.32
CA GLU A 127 -11.61 -1.88 -8.70
C GLU A 127 -10.54 -2.97 -8.86
N LEU A 128 -9.65 -3.13 -7.89
CA LEU A 128 -8.62 -4.17 -7.89
C LEU A 128 -9.25 -5.56 -7.87
N SER A 129 -10.22 -5.81 -6.99
CA SER A 129 -10.87 -7.12 -6.90
C SER A 129 -11.61 -7.47 -8.20
N SER A 130 -12.31 -6.50 -8.82
CA SER A 130 -12.97 -6.70 -10.10
C SER A 130 -11.97 -6.96 -11.25
N SER A 131 -10.86 -6.24 -11.26
CA SER A 131 -9.78 -6.42 -12.24
C SER A 131 -9.10 -7.79 -12.10
N LEU A 132 -8.87 -8.24 -10.87
CA LEU A 132 -8.30 -9.57 -10.60
C LEU A 132 -9.26 -10.70 -10.98
N ARG A 133 -10.57 -10.55 -10.74
CA ARG A 133 -11.58 -11.51 -11.21
C ARG A 133 -11.59 -11.62 -12.73
N THR A 134 -11.49 -10.48 -13.43
CA THR A 134 -11.31 -10.45 -14.89
C THR A 134 -10.00 -11.12 -15.28
N GLY A 135 -8.92 -10.88 -14.56
CA GLY A 135 -7.63 -11.54 -14.80
C GLY A 135 -7.71 -13.06 -14.62
N ILE A 136 -8.44 -13.54 -13.61
CA ILE A 136 -8.69 -14.97 -13.42
C ILE A 136 -9.43 -15.55 -14.64
N SER A 137 -10.47 -14.91 -15.14
CA SER A 137 -11.20 -15.41 -16.32
C SER A 137 -10.34 -15.47 -17.60
N HIS A 138 -9.31 -14.62 -17.70
CA HIS A 138 -8.37 -14.60 -18.83
C HIS A 138 -7.05 -15.35 -18.57
N TYR A 139 -6.96 -16.04 -17.44
CA TYR A 139 -5.72 -16.70 -17.00
C TYR A 139 -5.16 -17.72 -18.01
N LEU A 140 -6.02 -18.48 -18.68
CA LEU A 140 -5.62 -19.47 -19.68
C LEU A 140 -5.38 -18.87 -21.08
N THR A 141 -5.95 -17.71 -21.37
CA THR A 141 -5.92 -17.08 -22.70
C THR A 141 -4.82 -16.03 -22.82
N GLU A 142 -4.47 -15.36 -21.73
CA GLU A 142 -3.49 -14.26 -21.74
C GLU A 142 -2.28 -14.55 -20.84
N PRO A 143 -1.08 -14.79 -21.41
CA PRO A 143 0.12 -15.08 -20.62
C PRO A 143 0.53 -13.96 -19.67
N SER A 144 0.15 -12.71 -19.97
CA SER A 144 0.43 -11.54 -19.12
C SER A 144 -0.34 -11.61 -17.79
N TRP A 145 -1.61 -12.01 -17.83
CA TRP A 145 -2.43 -12.21 -16.64
C TRP A 145 -1.95 -13.41 -15.83
N LYS A 146 -1.63 -14.51 -16.50
CA LYS A 146 -1.07 -15.69 -15.84
C LYS A 146 0.18 -15.32 -15.05
N LYS A 147 1.16 -14.70 -15.70
CA LYS A 147 2.41 -14.29 -15.03
C LYS A 147 2.18 -13.35 -13.85
N LEU A 148 1.27 -12.37 -14.02
CA LEU A 148 0.96 -11.40 -12.98
C LEU A 148 0.35 -12.08 -11.75
N ILE A 149 -0.67 -12.91 -11.96
CA ILE A 149 -1.41 -13.56 -10.87
C ILE A 149 -0.52 -14.58 -10.16
N ASP A 150 0.22 -15.42 -10.91
CA ASP A 150 1.15 -16.40 -10.34
C ASP A 150 2.21 -15.72 -9.47
N THR A 151 2.81 -14.61 -9.95
CA THR A 151 3.80 -13.86 -9.19
C THR A 151 3.20 -13.30 -7.90
N MET A 152 1.98 -12.73 -7.99
CA MET A 152 1.29 -12.21 -6.81
C MET A 152 0.97 -13.28 -5.77
N GLN A 153 0.44 -14.42 -6.21
CA GLN A 153 0.06 -15.52 -5.32
C GLN A 153 1.27 -16.10 -4.60
N VAL A 154 2.39 -16.26 -5.29
CA VAL A 154 3.64 -16.73 -4.68
C VAL A 154 4.23 -15.68 -3.73
N GLU A 155 4.32 -14.41 -4.13
CA GLU A 155 4.94 -13.36 -3.30
C GLU A 155 4.10 -13.00 -2.08
N LEU A 156 2.76 -13.01 -2.21
CA LEU A 156 1.85 -12.63 -1.13
C LEU A 156 1.34 -13.83 -0.32
N ASN A 157 1.70 -15.08 -0.73
CA ASN A 157 1.19 -16.32 -0.14
C ASN A 157 -0.35 -16.33 -0.06
N CYS A 158 -1.02 -15.99 -1.15
CA CYS A 158 -2.48 -15.93 -1.23
C CYS A 158 -2.98 -16.78 -2.40
N CYS A 159 -4.28 -17.11 -2.43
CA CYS A 159 -4.92 -17.87 -3.50
C CYS A 159 -6.30 -17.31 -3.81
N GLY A 160 -6.54 -16.99 -5.09
CA GLY A 160 -7.77 -16.35 -5.53
C GLY A 160 -7.82 -14.85 -5.21
N VAL A 161 -8.97 -14.24 -5.37
CA VAL A 161 -9.23 -12.83 -5.03
C VAL A 161 -9.78 -12.71 -3.61
N GLU A 162 -10.81 -13.49 -3.29
CA GLU A 162 -11.42 -13.58 -1.96
C GLU A 162 -11.20 -14.98 -1.36
N HIS A 163 -11.34 -16.01 -2.19
CA HIS A 163 -11.21 -17.41 -1.79
C HIS A 163 -10.53 -18.26 -2.88
N PRO A 164 -9.92 -19.39 -2.52
CA PRO A 164 -9.38 -20.34 -3.50
C PRO A 164 -10.45 -20.86 -4.49
N SER A 165 -11.72 -20.88 -4.09
CA SER A 165 -12.85 -21.26 -4.95
C SER A 165 -13.09 -20.32 -6.13
N ASP A 166 -12.49 -19.13 -6.14
CA ASP A 166 -12.55 -18.21 -7.30
C ASP A 166 -11.95 -18.85 -8.55
N TRP A 167 -11.11 -19.87 -8.39
CA TRP A 167 -10.50 -20.64 -9.47
C TRP A 167 -11.41 -21.70 -10.07
N HIS A 168 -12.48 -22.09 -9.39
CA HIS A 168 -13.39 -23.16 -9.84
C HIS A 168 -14.28 -22.71 -11.02
N VAL A 169 -14.27 -21.45 -11.39
CA VAL A 169 -15.02 -20.94 -12.57
C VAL A 169 -14.26 -21.11 -13.89
N ILE A 170 -13.00 -21.56 -13.82
CA ILE A 170 -12.15 -21.71 -14.99
C ILE A 170 -12.30 -23.10 -15.59
N PRO A 171 -12.53 -23.21 -16.90
CA PRO A 171 -12.53 -24.50 -17.60
C PRO A 171 -11.09 -24.99 -17.80
N TRP A 172 -10.52 -25.62 -16.76
CA TRP A 172 -9.15 -26.16 -16.79
C TRP A 172 -8.96 -27.28 -17.81
N ILE A 173 -10.05 -27.94 -18.21
CA ILE A 173 -10.05 -29.10 -19.06
C ILE A 173 -10.59 -28.73 -20.44
N ASN A 174 -9.86 -29.07 -21.48
CA ASN A 174 -10.36 -28.96 -22.85
C ASN A 174 -11.35 -30.09 -23.14
N MET A 175 -12.60 -29.70 -23.44
CA MET A 175 -13.70 -30.66 -23.70
C MET A 175 -13.44 -31.59 -24.88
N ASP A 176 -12.60 -31.19 -25.85
CA ASP A 176 -12.27 -31.99 -27.02
C ASP A 176 -11.58 -33.33 -26.66
N PHE A 177 -10.98 -33.41 -25.46
CA PHE A 177 -10.28 -34.61 -24.97
C PHE A 177 -11.08 -35.37 -23.91
N LEU A 178 -12.31 -34.98 -23.60
CA LEU A 178 -13.14 -35.60 -22.59
C LEU A 178 -14.23 -36.46 -23.22
N ASN A 179 -14.48 -37.62 -22.59
CA ASN A 179 -15.66 -38.42 -22.92
C ASN A 179 -16.88 -37.83 -22.21
N GLU A 180 -17.68 -37.06 -22.93
CA GLU A 180 -18.88 -36.35 -22.42
C GLU A 180 -19.91 -37.30 -21.78
N LYS A 181 -19.89 -38.59 -22.15
CA LYS A 181 -20.82 -39.62 -21.64
C LYS A 181 -20.34 -40.27 -20.33
N SER A 182 -19.21 -39.87 -19.80
CA SER A 182 -18.75 -40.37 -18.50
C SER A 182 -19.60 -39.75 -17.37
N ASP A 183 -20.06 -40.63 -16.44
CA ASP A 183 -20.81 -40.21 -15.23
C ASP A 183 -20.07 -39.15 -14.41
N PHE A 184 -18.75 -39.18 -14.44
CA PHE A 184 -17.90 -38.25 -13.75
C PHE A 184 -17.95 -36.87 -14.42
N VAL A 185 -17.84 -36.80 -15.75
CA VAL A 185 -17.92 -35.55 -16.53
C VAL A 185 -19.31 -34.93 -16.37
N MET A 186 -20.38 -35.74 -16.39
CA MET A 186 -21.73 -35.25 -16.17
C MET A 186 -21.94 -34.65 -14.78
N LYS A 187 -21.31 -35.19 -13.73
CA LYS A 187 -21.38 -34.63 -12.37
C LYS A 187 -20.66 -33.28 -12.23
N LEU A 188 -19.61 -33.06 -12.98
CA LEU A 188 -18.80 -31.81 -12.96
C LEU A 188 -19.25 -30.80 -14.01
N SER A 189 -20.14 -31.21 -14.92
CA SER A 189 -20.66 -30.34 -15.97
C SER A 189 -21.69 -29.39 -15.39
N GLY A 190 -21.44 -28.07 -15.59
CA GLY A 190 -22.41 -27.03 -15.28
C GLY A 190 -23.56 -26.96 -16.29
N VAL A 191 -24.53 -26.09 -16.03
CA VAL A 191 -25.69 -25.85 -16.90
C VAL A 191 -25.28 -25.49 -18.34
N ASP A 192 -24.13 -24.86 -18.50
CA ASP A 192 -23.54 -24.44 -19.78
C ASP A 192 -22.74 -25.56 -20.49
N GLY A 193 -22.75 -26.78 -19.98
CA GLY A 193 -21.99 -27.91 -20.52
C GLY A 193 -20.48 -27.84 -20.28
N LYS A 194 -19.99 -26.83 -19.55
CA LYS A 194 -18.56 -26.72 -19.19
C LYS A 194 -18.25 -27.57 -17.98
N VAL A 195 -17.15 -28.32 -18.03
CA VAL A 195 -16.62 -29.05 -16.89
C VAL A 195 -15.77 -28.11 -16.04
N LEU A 196 -16.19 -27.85 -14.81
CA LEU A 196 -15.56 -26.93 -13.87
C LEU A 196 -15.01 -27.71 -12.67
N PRO A 197 -13.82 -28.32 -12.78
CA PRO A 197 -13.22 -29.05 -11.67
C PRO A 197 -12.79 -28.08 -10.56
N PRO A 198 -12.88 -28.48 -9.27
CA PRO A 198 -12.43 -27.65 -8.14
C PRO A 198 -10.91 -27.65 -8.03
N VAL A 199 -10.25 -27.08 -9.03
CA VAL A 199 -8.78 -27.01 -9.17
C VAL A 199 -8.30 -25.57 -9.06
N SER A 200 -7.18 -25.39 -8.39
CA SER A 200 -6.47 -24.10 -8.27
C SER A 200 -5.12 -24.18 -8.97
N PRO A 201 -4.54 -23.06 -9.43
CA PRO A 201 -3.24 -23.06 -10.07
C PRO A 201 -2.12 -23.42 -9.08
N TYR A 202 -1.01 -23.93 -9.60
CA TYR A 202 0.16 -24.31 -8.81
C TYR A 202 0.72 -23.18 -7.95
N SER A 203 0.59 -21.92 -8.39
CA SER A 203 0.99 -20.73 -7.64
C SER A 203 0.24 -20.52 -6.33
N CYS A 204 -0.90 -21.18 -6.15
CA CYS A 204 -1.64 -21.22 -4.87
C CYS A 204 -0.99 -22.16 -3.83
N CYS A 205 -0.07 -23.01 -4.25
CA CYS A 205 0.53 -24.00 -3.36
C CYS A 205 1.57 -23.38 -2.46
N SER A 206 1.45 -23.61 -1.15
CA SER A 206 2.48 -23.18 -0.20
C SER A 206 3.75 -24.02 -0.37
N PRO A 207 4.92 -23.41 -0.60
CA PRO A 207 6.18 -24.14 -0.68
C PRO A 207 6.60 -24.81 0.64
N TYR A 208 5.93 -24.48 1.73
CA TYR A 208 6.22 -24.98 3.08
C TYR A 208 5.38 -26.20 3.48
N VAL A 209 4.43 -26.61 2.65
CA VAL A 209 3.56 -27.76 2.92
C VAL A 209 4.02 -28.97 2.11
N LEU A 210 4.32 -30.07 2.79
CA LEU A 210 4.84 -31.31 2.18
C LEU A 210 3.76 -32.14 1.46
N THR A 211 2.47 -31.83 1.69
CA THR A 211 1.35 -32.49 1.00
C THR A 211 1.11 -31.84 -0.35
N SER A 212 0.71 -32.63 -1.36
CA SER A 212 0.35 -32.08 -2.65
C SER A 212 -0.84 -31.13 -2.51
N CYS A 213 -0.66 -29.90 -2.97
CA CYS A 213 -1.68 -28.86 -2.99
C CYS A 213 -2.66 -29.07 -4.17
N TYR A 214 -2.27 -29.89 -5.13
CA TYR A 214 -3.02 -30.15 -6.34
C TYR A 214 -4.00 -31.30 -6.08
N HIS A 215 -5.29 -31.00 -6.11
CA HIS A 215 -6.35 -32.00 -6.20
C HIS A 215 -6.76 -32.14 -7.67
N ASP A 216 -6.33 -33.20 -8.28
CA ASP A 216 -6.87 -33.61 -9.57
C ASP A 216 -8.08 -34.53 -9.32
N PRO A 217 -9.31 -34.04 -9.50
CA PRO A 217 -10.51 -34.86 -9.29
C PRO A 217 -10.64 -35.98 -10.33
N LEU A 218 -9.78 -35.99 -11.36
CA LEU A 218 -9.77 -37.03 -12.40
C LEU A 218 -8.90 -38.24 -12.04
N GLN A 219 -8.11 -38.16 -10.97
CA GLN A 219 -7.24 -39.26 -10.51
C GLN A 219 -7.85 -40.15 -9.43
N GLN A 220 -9.15 -40.08 -9.20
CA GLN A 220 -9.85 -41.03 -8.29
C GLN A 220 -10.26 -42.28 -8.99
#